data_f5df4ba37576c94b2f61dad17b8605c2
#
_entry.id   f5df4ba37576c94b2f61dad17b8605c2
#
_cell.length_a   1.000
_cell.length_b   1.000
_cell.length_c   1.000
_cell.angle_alpha   90.00
_cell.angle_beta   90.00
_cell.angle_gamma   90.00
#
_symmetry.space_group_name_H-M   'P 1'
#
loop_
_entity.id
_entity.type
_entity.pdbx_description
1 polymer ?
#
loop_
_entity_poly.entity_id
_entity_poly.type
_entity_poly.pdbx_seq_one_letter_code
_entity_poly.pdbx_strand_id
1 'polypeptide(L)'
;KHKDNAVVYIGGDIAHSKTEMSPELVDQLSRLFKNLADICPTILIAGNHDCNLNNLSRMDVLSPIVNNLQHPDLHYLKHSGVYKCADVKFVVWDVWEKEDDYIEAKDVEGDTKVVLFHGTVDKSETDLGFHLPSDVKIAKFKGYDMGLLGDIHKRQHLNKKETISYCGSLVQQNHGEGLSHGYLLWDVAKRKSEYIEIPNDYGYYTIDIDDGKVPDCPDIPKKARLRVRVSNTTPSQ
;
A
#
# COMPACT_ATOMS: atom_id res chain seq x y z
N LYS A 1 17.52 -11.34 7.29
CA LYS A 1 18.79 -10.64 7.53
C LYS A 1 18.64 -9.46 8.50
N HIS A 2 17.43 -8.89 8.59
CA HIS A 2 17.13 -7.69 9.40
C HIS A 2 16.09 -7.89 10.49
N LYS A 3 15.60 -9.11 10.73
CA LYS A 3 14.43 -9.40 11.55
C LYS A 3 14.47 -8.82 12.97
N ASP A 4 15.66 -8.77 13.58
CA ASP A 4 15.82 -8.32 14.98
C ASP A 4 15.73 -6.80 15.16
N ASN A 5 15.83 -6.02 14.04
CA ASN A 5 15.79 -4.56 14.02
C ASN A 5 14.87 -4.02 12.93
N ALA A 6 13.86 -4.78 12.53
CA ALA A 6 12.94 -4.40 11.49
C ALA A 6 11.48 -4.45 11.97
N VAL A 7 10.63 -3.69 11.31
CA VAL A 7 9.18 -3.71 11.44
C VAL A 7 8.61 -3.82 10.04
N VAL A 8 7.66 -4.71 9.83
CA VAL A 8 6.85 -4.72 8.61
C VAL A 8 5.70 -3.73 8.79
N TYR A 9 5.47 -2.90 7.79
CA TYR A 9 4.32 -2.01 7.74
C TYR A 9 3.46 -2.32 6.52
N ILE A 10 2.15 -2.44 6.74
CA ILE A 10 1.13 -2.64 5.71
C ILE A 10 0.22 -1.41 5.69
N GLY A 11 0.23 -0.68 4.59
CA GLY A 11 -0.38 0.64 4.45
C GLY A 11 -1.85 0.65 4.06
N GLY A 12 -2.64 -0.36 4.44
CA GLY A 12 -4.09 -0.43 4.16
C GLY A 12 -4.44 -1.08 2.83
N ASP A 13 -5.76 -1.14 2.54
CA ASP A 13 -6.37 -1.79 1.37
C ASP A 13 -5.95 -3.27 1.23
N ILE A 14 -5.99 -3.97 2.35
CA ILE A 14 -5.59 -5.37 2.46
C ILE A 14 -6.71 -6.27 1.90
N ALA A 15 -7.96 -5.86 2.09
CA ALA A 15 -9.13 -6.52 1.53
C ALA A 15 -9.80 -5.62 0.47
N HIS A 16 -10.36 -6.23 -0.57
CA HIS A 16 -11.04 -5.46 -1.62
C HIS A 16 -12.47 -5.07 -1.25
N SER A 17 -13.18 -5.93 -0.51
CA SER A 17 -14.59 -5.73 -0.19
C SER A 17 -14.77 -5.33 1.28
N LYS A 18 -15.42 -4.17 1.47
CA LYS A 18 -15.67 -3.56 2.79
C LYS A 18 -16.58 -4.39 3.72
N THR A 19 -17.34 -5.32 3.17
CA THR A 19 -18.44 -5.98 3.88
C THR A 19 -18.54 -7.49 3.64
N GLU A 20 -17.78 -8.00 2.68
CA GLU A 20 -17.85 -9.40 2.28
C GLU A 20 -16.45 -9.97 2.16
N MET A 21 -16.22 -11.06 2.87
CA MET A 21 -14.97 -11.80 2.79
C MET A 21 -15.27 -13.28 2.58
N SER A 22 -14.61 -13.89 1.60
CA SER A 22 -14.71 -15.34 1.47
C SER A 22 -13.92 -16.03 2.60
N PRO A 23 -14.31 -17.26 2.99
CA PRO A 23 -13.55 -18.04 3.96
C PRO A 23 -12.07 -18.22 3.56
N GLU A 24 -11.79 -18.36 2.27
CA GLU A 24 -10.43 -18.50 1.74
C GLU A 24 -9.62 -17.23 1.96
N LEU A 25 -10.23 -16.04 1.78
CA LEU A 25 -9.55 -14.77 2.01
C LEU A 25 -9.23 -14.60 3.50
N VAL A 26 -10.18 -14.94 4.39
CA VAL A 26 -9.94 -14.90 5.86
C VAL A 26 -8.78 -15.81 6.24
N ASP A 27 -8.74 -17.05 5.73
CA ASP A 27 -7.65 -17.99 5.98
C ASP A 27 -6.30 -17.45 5.46
N GLN A 28 -6.28 -16.92 4.23
CA GLN A 28 -5.06 -16.38 3.63
C GLN A 28 -4.52 -15.17 4.41
N LEU A 29 -5.40 -14.23 4.79
CA LEU A 29 -4.99 -13.06 5.58
C LEU A 29 -4.52 -13.47 6.97
N SER A 30 -5.21 -14.41 7.61
CA SER A 30 -4.80 -14.92 8.93
C SER A 30 -3.40 -15.54 8.88
N ARG A 31 -3.12 -16.34 7.84
CA ARG A 31 -1.78 -16.92 7.63
C ARG A 31 -0.74 -15.87 7.29
N LEU A 32 -1.07 -14.90 6.44
CA LEU A 32 -0.16 -13.82 6.07
C LEU A 32 0.25 -13.02 7.31
N PHE A 33 -0.71 -12.55 8.09
CA PHE A 33 -0.44 -11.74 9.28
C PHE A 33 0.36 -12.52 10.31
N LYS A 34 -0.05 -13.77 10.58
CA LYS A 34 0.69 -14.64 11.50
C LYS A 34 2.13 -14.86 11.04
N ASN A 35 2.34 -15.23 9.77
CA ASN A 35 3.68 -15.53 9.25
C ASN A 35 4.59 -14.30 9.27
N LEU A 36 4.06 -13.12 8.98
CA LEU A 36 4.84 -11.87 9.06
C LEU A 36 5.19 -11.56 10.51
N ALA A 37 4.23 -11.63 11.42
CA ALA A 37 4.42 -11.37 12.84
C ALA A 37 5.37 -12.39 13.52
N ASP A 38 5.37 -13.67 13.09
CA ASP A 38 6.35 -14.67 13.51
C ASP A 38 7.80 -14.31 13.11
N ILE A 39 7.98 -13.45 12.11
CA ILE A 39 9.30 -13.04 11.63
C ILE A 39 9.79 -11.79 12.35
N CYS A 40 8.95 -10.76 12.44
CA CYS A 40 9.24 -9.50 13.13
C CYS A 40 7.94 -8.72 13.40
N PRO A 41 7.96 -7.71 14.30
CA PRO A 41 6.79 -6.90 14.57
C PRO A 41 6.16 -6.38 13.28
N THR A 42 4.85 -6.57 13.16
CA THR A 42 4.07 -6.20 11.99
C THR A 42 3.00 -5.19 12.37
N ILE A 43 3.06 -4.02 11.74
CA ILE A 43 2.12 -2.92 11.92
C ILE A 43 1.23 -2.85 10.69
N LEU A 44 -0.07 -2.69 10.88
CA LEU A 44 -1.01 -2.42 9.81
C LEU A 44 -1.96 -1.28 10.18
N ILE A 45 -2.40 -0.53 9.19
CA ILE A 45 -3.48 0.45 9.27
C ILE A 45 -4.61 0.03 8.32
N ALA A 46 -5.80 0.58 8.49
CA ALA A 46 -6.89 0.37 7.54
C ALA A 46 -6.72 1.26 6.30
N GLY A 47 -7.15 0.73 5.14
CA GLY A 47 -7.44 1.50 3.97
C GLY A 47 -8.95 1.71 3.78
N ASN A 48 -9.33 2.49 2.78
CA ASN A 48 -10.73 2.78 2.48
C ASN A 48 -11.49 1.56 1.92
N HIS A 49 -10.80 0.53 1.45
CA HIS A 49 -11.39 -0.75 1.07
C HIS A 49 -11.55 -1.72 2.26
N ASP A 50 -10.85 -1.51 3.35
CA ASP A 50 -10.95 -2.36 4.54
C ASP A 50 -12.15 -1.99 5.44
N CYS A 51 -12.78 -0.84 5.22
CA CYS A 51 -13.84 -0.33 6.07
C CYS A 51 -14.93 0.41 5.30
N ASN A 52 -16.11 0.56 5.93
CA ASN A 52 -17.22 1.32 5.37
C ASN A 52 -17.22 2.74 5.91
N LEU A 53 -16.64 3.69 5.15
CA LEU A 53 -16.58 5.11 5.55
C LEU A 53 -17.95 5.79 5.64
N ASN A 54 -18.99 5.23 5.02
CA ASN A 54 -20.36 5.75 5.10
C ASN A 54 -21.14 5.22 6.32
N ASN A 55 -20.58 4.26 7.06
CA ASN A 55 -21.18 3.71 8.26
C ASN A 55 -20.09 3.39 9.30
N LEU A 56 -19.73 4.40 10.08
CA LEU A 56 -18.64 4.35 11.06
C LEU A 56 -18.93 3.39 12.23
N SER A 57 -20.20 3.01 12.45
CA SER A 57 -20.57 2.03 13.48
C SER A 57 -20.31 0.58 13.04
N ARG A 58 -20.09 0.36 11.74
CA ARG A 58 -19.79 -0.97 11.21
C ARG A 58 -18.32 -1.33 11.44
N MET A 59 -18.12 -2.56 11.90
CA MET A 59 -16.77 -3.10 12.07
C MET A 59 -16.05 -3.21 10.70
N ASP A 60 -14.79 -2.85 10.66
CA ASP A 60 -13.91 -3.11 9.49
C ASP A 60 -13.61 -4.60 9.35
N VAL A 61 -13.09 -5.00 8.18
CA VAL A 61 -12.84 -6.41 7.87
C VAL A 61 -11.57 -6.95 8.54
N LEU A 62 -10.66 -6.10 8.98
CA LEU A 62 -9.38 -6.50 9.60
C LEU A 62 -9.53 -6.81 11.08
N SER A 63 -10.36 -6.04 11.81
CA SER A 63 -10.55 -6.19 13.26
C SER A 63 -10.89 -7.62 13.69
N PRO A 64 -11.82 -8.36 13.04
CA PRO A 64 -12.12 -9.74 13.45
C PRO A 64 -10.93 -10.69 13.31
N ILE A 65 -10.12 -10.51 12.25
CA ILE A 65 -8.97 -11.38 11.99
C ILE A 65 -7.87 -11.11 13.02
N VAL A 66 -7.51 -9.85 13.20
CA VAL A 66 -6.45 -9.45 14.14
C VAL A 66 -6.82 -9.83 15.57
N ASN A 67 -8.06 -9.55 16.00
CA ASN A 67 -8.55 -9.87 17.34
C ASN A 67 -8.57 -11.38 17.61
N ASN A 68 -8.85 -12.19 16.57
CA ASN A 68 -8.84 -13.65 16.73
C ASN A 68 -7.43 -14.24 16.76
N LEU A 69 -6.49 -13.66 16.02
CA LEU A 69 -5.09 -14.11 16.02
C LEU A 69 -4.39 -13.85 17.34
N GLN A 70 -4.67 -12.74 18.00
CA GLN A 70 -4.07 -12.34 19.30
C GLN A 70 -2.54 -12.49 19.33
N HIS A 71 -1.87 -12.22 18.20
CA HIS A 71 -0.44 -12.38 18.09
C HIS A 71 0.28 -11.18 18.74
N PRO A 72 1.28 -11.39 19.65
CA PRO A 72 1.91 -10.31 20.39
C PRO A 72 2.66 -9.30 19.50
N ASP A 73 3.16 -9.75 18.35
CA ASP A 73 3.91 -8.92 17.40
C ASP A 73 3.05 -8.46 16.20
N LEU A 74 1.73 -8.59 16.26
CA LEU A 74 0.79 -8.08 15.27
C LEU A 74 0.05 -6.86 15.84
N HIS A 75 0.28 -5.69 15.26
CA HIS A 75 -0.23 -4.43 15.76
C HIS A 75 -1.12 -3.74 14.72
N TYR A 76 -2.43 -3.78 14.92
CA TYR A 76 -3.37 -3.02 14.11
C TYR A 76 -3.57 -1.63 14.73
N LEU A 77 -2.95 -0.62 14.14
CA LEU A 77 -3.05 0.77 14.55
C LEU A 77 -4.28 1.39 13.88
N LYS A 78 -5.45 1.06 14.42
CA LYS A 78 -6.74 1.36 13.81
C LYS A 78 -7.08 2.85 13.85
N HIS A 79 -6.72 3.53 14.93
CA HIS A 79 -7.11 4.93 15.17
C HIS A 79 -5.91 5.85 15.07
N SER A 80 -6.19 7.10 14.71
CA SER A 80 -5.21 8.16 14.75
C SER A 80 -4.58 8.28 16.13
N GLY A 81 -3.30 8.55 16.16
CA GLY A 81 -2.55 8.61 17.41
C GLY A 81 -1.05 8.53 17.20
N VAL A 82 -0.31 8.66 18.30
CA VAL A 82 1.14 8.53 18.34
C VAL A 82 1.51 7.21 19.01
N TYR A 83 2.12 6.31 18.25
CA TYR A 83 2.53 4.99 18.69
C TYR A 83 4.05 4.89 18.75
N LYS A 84 4.58 4.47 19.89
CA LYS A 84 6.03 4.34 20.08
C LYS A 84 6.50 2.93 19.76
N CYS A 85 7.53 2.83 18.91
CA CYS A 85 8.29 1.59 18.73
C CYS A 85 9.77 1.93 18.77
N ALA A 86 10.49 1.46 19.79
CA ALA A 86 11.87 1.87 20.11
C ALA A 86 11.99 3.40 20.15
N ASP A 87 12.88 3.99 19.34
CA ASP A 87 13.11 5.43 19.25
C ASP A 87 12.26 6.12 18.15
N VAL A 88 11.37 5.36 17.49
CA VAL A 88 10.51 5.88 16.42
C VAL A 88 9.13 6.18 16.96
N LYS A 89 8.57 7.31 16.58
CA LYS A 89 7.16 7.68 16.75
C LYS A 89 6.42 7.48 15.45
N PHE A 90 5.59 6.47 15.39
CA PHE A 90 4.64 6.29 14.31
C PHE A 90 3.39 7.12 14.59
N VAL A 91 3.08 8.02 13.71
CA VAL A 91 1.88 8.87 13.79
C VAL A 91 0.89 8.39 12.75
N VAL A 92 -0.23 7.88 13.19
CA VAL A 92 -1.28 7.39 12.29
C VAL A 92 -2.27 8.52 12.01
N TRP A 93 -2.56 8.75 10.76
CA TRP A 93 -3.71 9.48 10.26
C TRP A 93 -4.67 8.44 9.67
N ASP A 94 -5.70 8.13 10.41
CA ASP A 94 -6.61 7.07 10.01
C ASP A 94 -7.61 7.52 8.93
N VAL A 95 -8.22 6.55 8.26
CA VAL A 95 -9.15 6.81 7.15
C VAL A 95 -10.51 7.34 7.59
N TRP A 96 -10.80 7.36 8.89
CA TRP A 96 -12.06 7.88 9.44
C TRP A 96 -11.97 9.34 9.86
N GLU A 97 -10.75 9.87 10.04
CA GLU A 97 -10.53 11.26 10.41
C GLU A 97 -10.56 12.19 9.19
N LYS A 98 -10.81 13.46 9.47
CA LYS A 98 -10.69 14.55 8.49
C LYS A 98 -9.29 15.15 8.55
N GLU A 99 -8.86 15.73 7.44
CA GLU A 99 -7.53 16.36 7.32
C GLU A 99 -7.25 17.39 8.42
N ASP A 100 -8.27 18.15 8.84
CA ASP A 100 -8.13 19.19 9.87
C ASP A 100 -7.78 18.62 11.25
N ASP A 101 -8.14 17.36 11.50
CA ASP A 101 -7.93 16.67 12.78
C ASP A 101 -6.60 15.89 12.81
N TYR A 102 -5.86 15.83 11.69
CA TYR A 102 -4.59 15.12 11.62
C TYR A 102 -3.54 15.72 12.55
N ILE A 103 -2.89 14.88 13.35
CA ILE A 103 -1.82 15.26 14.27
C ILE A 103 -0.68 15.92 13.48
N GLU A 104 -0.28 17.11 13.87
CA GLU A 104 0.84 17.80 13.25
C GLU A 104 2.17 17.38 13.88
N ALA A 105 3.22 17.34 13.08
CA ALA A 105 4.56 16.93 13.56
C ALA A 105 5.10 17.80 14.72
N LYS A 106 4.66 19.08 14.82
CA LYS A 106 5.05 20.00 15.91
C LYS A 106 4.50 19.57 17.27
N ASP A 107 3.36 18.83 17.28
CA ASP A 107 2.68 18.39 18.49
C ASP A 107 3.15 17.00 18.95
N VAL A 108 4.10 16.41 18.23
CA VAL A 108 4.69 15.11 18.53
C VAL A 108 6.07 15.29 19.13
N GLU A 109 6.29 14.77 20.32
CA GLU A 109 7.62 14.75 20.97
C GLU A 109 8.46 13.57 20.48
N GLY A 110 9.76 13.79 20.30
CA GLY A 110 10.74 12.76 19.91
C GLY A 110 11.50 13.10 18.64
N ASP A 111 12.59 12.36 18.41
CA ASP A 111 13.58 12.71 17.38
C ASP A 111 13.25 12.11 16.00
N THR A 112 12.55 10.99 15.95
CA THR A 112 12.19 10.34 14.68
C THR A 112 10.68 10.16 14.58
N LYS A 113 10.07 10.92 13.66
CA LYS A 113 8.63 10.99 13.46
C LYS A 113 8.27 10.46 12.08
N VAL A 114 7.54 9.37 12.04
CA VAL A 114 7.10 8.70 10.82
C VAL A 114 5.57 8.73 10.75
N VAL A 115 5.02 9.42 9.76
CA VAL A 115 3.57 9.41 9.56
C VAL A 115 3.16 8.24 8.68
N LEU A 116 2.11 7.54 9.10
CA LEU A 116 1.45 6.44 8.41
C LEU A 116 0.09 6.95 7.92
N PHE A 117 -0.14 6.88 6.63
CA PHE A 117 -1.35 7.42 6.01
C PHE A 117 -1.80 6.56 4.86
N HIS A 118 -3.11 6.32 4.78
CA HIS A 118 -3.75 5.70 3.63
C HIS A 118 -4.71 6.69 3.00
N GLY A 119 -4.39 7.15 1.81
CA GLY A 119 -5.19 8.09 1.04
C GLY A 119 -4.37 8.85 0.00
N THR A 120 -5.07 9.60 -0.83
CA THR A 120 -4.46 10.39 -1.90
C THR A 120 -3.83 11.67 -1.33
N VAL A 121 -2.62 11.99 -1.75
CA VAL A 121 -1.92 13.26 -1.48
C VAL A 121 -1.78 14.02 -2.80
N ASP A 122 -1.83 15.36 -2.76
CA ASP A 122 -1.62 16.17 -3.96
C ASP A 122 -0.27 15.82 -4.62
N LYS A 123 -0.19 15.96 -5.94
CA LYS A 123 0.95 15.56 -6.80
C LYS A 123 1.14 14.06 -6.98
N SER A 124 0.32 13.21 -6.35
CA SER A 124 0.34 11.80 -6.68
C SER A 124 -0.26 11.53 -8.07
N GLU A 125 0.24 10.49 -8.72
CA GLU A 125 -0.21 10.09 -10.04
C GLU A 125 -0.38 8.57 -10.14
N THR A 126 -1.22 8.14 -11.06
CA THR A 126 -1.38 6.72 -11.43
C THR A 126 -0.27 6.27 -12.37
N ASP A 127 -0.13 4.95 -12.63
CA ASP A 127 0.80 4.42 -13.64
C ASP A 127 0.57 5.00 -15.04
N LEU A 128 -0.66 5.37 -15.36
CA LEU A 128 -1.01 6.02 -16.63
C LEU A 128 -0.69 7.53 -16.66
N GLY A 129 -0.11 8.09 -15.59
CA GLY A 129 0.28 9.50 -15.50
C GLY A 129 -0.87 10.46 -15.19
N PHE A 130 -2.04 9.97 -14.78
CA PHE A 130 -3.12 10.84 -14.33
C PHE A 130 -2.84 11.35 -12.92
N HIS A 131 -2.83 12.67 -12.75
CA HIS A 131 -2.79 13.30 -11.44
C HIS A 131 -4.13 13.12 -10.71
N LEU A 132 -4.06 12.72 -9.46
CA LEU A 132 -5.24 12.49 -8.64
C LEU A 132 -5.56 13.76 -7.83
N PRO A 133 -6.82 14.22 -7.87
CA PRO A 133 -7.23 15.34 -7.02
C PRO A 133 -7.21 14.89 -5.55
N SER A 134 -6.71 15.78 -4.68
CA SER A 134 -6.69 15.53 -3.24
C SER A 134 -6.75 16.82 -2.46
N ASP A 135 -7.45 16.80 -1.34
CA ASP A 135 -7.46 17.87 -0.35
C ASP A 135 -6.20 17.82 0.51
N VAL A 136 -5.66 16.62 0.77
CA VAL A 136 -4.42 16.44 1.55
C VAL A 136 -3.22 16.92 0.75
N LYS A 137 -2.58 17.98 1.24
CA LYS A 137 -1.42 18.60 0.59
C LYS A 137 -0.11 18.03 1.12
N ILE A 138 0.90 17.88 0.25
CA ILE A 138 2.24 17.48 0.66
C ILE A 138 2.83 18.38 1.78
N ALA A 139 2.39 19.62 1.86
CA ALA A 139 2.79 20.55 2.90
C ALA A 139 2.37 20.11 4.33
N LYS A 140 1.31 19.30 4.47
CA LYS A 140 0.83 18.75 5.75
C LYS A 140 1.88 17.83 6.40
N PHE A 141 2.74 17.22 5.59
CA PHE A 141 3.83 16.35 6.05
C PHE A 141 5.06 17.11 6.58
N LYS A 142 5.01 18.46 6.60
CA LYS A 142 6.12 19.27 7.09
C LYS A 142 6.42 18.97 8.56
N GLY A 143 7.70 18.68 8.86
CA GLY A 143 8.19 18.37 10.21
C GLY A 143 8.22 16.87 10.53
N TYR A 144 7.62 16.04 9.71
CA TYR A 144 7.84 14.60 9.75
C TYR A 144 9.14 14.23 9.05
N ASP A 145 9.84 13.23 9.60
CA ASP A 145 11.07 12.70 9.00
C ASP A 145 10.77 11.85 7.79
N MET A 146 9.71 11.05 7.89
CA MET A 146 9.24 10.18 6.82
C MET A 146 7.71 10.10 6.79
N GLY A 147 7.15 9.84 5.60
CA GLY A 147 5.76 9.50 5.40
C GLY A 147 5.64 8.22 4.58
N LEU A 148 5.01 7.20 5.15
CA LEU A 148 4.78 5.92 4.52
C LEU A 148 3.32 5.85 4.11
N LEU A 149 3.08 5.92 2.79
CA LEU A 149 1.76 6.15 2.22
C LEU A 149 1.21 4.88 1.54
N GLY A 150 -0.08 4.63 1.70
CA GLY A 150 -0.89 3.64 0.98
C GLY A 150 -1.97 4.31 0.12
N ASP A 151 -2.76 3.54 -0.65
CA ASP A 151 -3.82 3.91 -1.58
C ASP A 151 -3.36 3.95 -3.06
N ILE A 152 -2.25 4.58 -3.36
CA ILE A 152 -1.79 4.72 -4.75
C ILE A 152 -0.88 3.55 -5.12
N HIS A 153 -1.28 2.80 -6.16
CA HIS A 153 -0.59 1.58 -6.58
C HIS A 153 0.75 1.85 -7.26
N LYS A 154 0.95 3.06 -7.81
CA LYS A 154 2.22 3.47 -8.39
C LYS A 154 3.22 3.83 -7.30
N ARG A 155 4.37 3.14 -7.25
CA ARG A 155 5.50 3.53 -6.42
C ARG A 155 6.02 4.90 -6.84
N GLN A 156 6.06 5.84 -5.89
CA GLN A 156 6.52 7.20 -6.16
C GLN A 156 6.96 7.93 -4.88
N HIS A 157 7.90 8.86 -5.05
CA HIS A 157 8.32 9.80 -4.02
C HIS A 157 7.67 11.16 -4.27
N LEU A 158 7.05 11.74 -3.26
CA LEU A 158 6.31 13.01 -3.40
C LEU A 158 7.17 14.23 -3.08
N ASN A 159 8.35 14.05 -2.51
CA ASN A 159 9.25 15.16 -2.17
C ASN A 159 10.69 14.91 -2.66
N LYS A 160 11.47 15.99 -2.79
CA LYS A 160 12.87 15.93 -3.27
C LYS A 160 13.81 15.14 -2.37
N LYS A 161 13.46 14.95 -1.09
CA LYS A 161 14.26 14.17 -0.13
C LYS A 161 13.94 12.68 -0.20
N GLU A 162 12.92 12.29 -0.98
CA GLU A 162 12.44 10.91 -1.13
C GLU A 162 11.99 10.28 0.19
N THR A 163 11.53 11.10 1.14
CA THR A 163 11.13 10.66 2.48
C THR A 163 9.61 10.53 2.65
N ILE A 164 8.81 11.07 1.72
CA ILE A 164 7.36 10.93 1.69
C ILE A 164 7.02 10.12 0.44
N SER A 165 6.51 8.90 0.62
CA SER A 165 6.48 7.95 -0.49
C SER A 165 5.31 6.98 -0.41
N TYR A 166 4.74 6.69 -1.58
CA TYR A 166 3.92 5.51 -1.80
C TYR A 166 4.84 4.33 -2.15
N CYS A 167 4.66 3.21 -1.49
CA CYS A 167 5.37 1.98 -1.83
C CYS A 167 4.84 1.33 -3.12
N GLY A 168 3.63 1.69 -3.51
CA GLY A 168 2.87 1.00 -4.55
C GLY A 168 2.20 -0.27 -4.03
N SER A 169 1.50 -0.98 -4.90
CA SER A 169 0.92 -2.27 -4.58
C SER A 169 1.97 -3.39 -4.60
N LEU A 170 1.77 -4.40 -3.77
CA LEU A 170 2.69 -5.54 -3.65
C LEU A 170 2.66 -6.44 -4.91
N VAL A 171 1.52 -6.46 -5.57
CA VAL A 171 1.28 -7.19 -6.82
C VAL A 171 0.46 -6.33 -7.76
N GLN A 172 0.57 -6.60 -9.06
CA GLN A 172 -0.22 -5.92 -10.08
C GLN A 172 -1.71 -6.18 -9.90
N GLN A 173 -2.53 -5.14 -9.90
CA GLN A 173 -3.96 -5.19 -9.63
C GLN A 173 -4.80 -5.23 -10.92
N ASN A 174 -4.31 -4.63 -12.02
CA ASN A 174 -5.06 -4.50 -13.26
C ASN A 174 -4.13 -4.29 -14.48
N HIS A 175 -4.73 -4.26 -15.68
CA HIS A 175 -4.02 -4.06 -16.94
C HIS A 175 -3.47 -2.64 -17.20
N GLY A 176 -3.75 -1.69 -16.34
CA GLY A 176 -3.25 -0.31 -16.45
C GLY A 176 -1.98 -0.07 -15.67
N GLU A 177 -1.52 -1.06 -14.91
CA GLU A 177 -0.31 -0.98 -14.08
C GLU A 177 0.88 -1.66 -14.76
N GLY A 178 2.09 -1.23 -14.40
CA GLY A 178 3.34 -1.90 -14.81
C GLY A 178 3.47 -3.30 -14.20
N LEU A 179 4.47 -4.06 -14.65
CA LEU A 179 4.72 -5.43 -14.17
C LEU A 179 5.59 -5.47 -12.89
N SER A 180 6.39 -4.43 -12.65
CA SER A 180 7.32 -4.37 -11.52
C SER A 180 6.61 -3.95 -10.24
N HIS A 181 6.39 -4.88 -9.34
CA HIS A 181 5.77 -4.68 -8.03
C HIS A 181 6.63 -5.21 -6.91
N GLY A 182 6.47 -4.63 -5.71
CA GLY A 182 7.29 -4.99 -4.55
C GLY A 182 7.05 -4.07 -3.37
N TYR A 183 8.09 -3.81 -2.59
CA TYR A 183 7.99 -2.99 -1.39
C TYR A 183 9.20 -2.07 -1.23
N LEU A 184 9.08 -1.08 -0.37
CA LEU A 184 10.18 -0.20 0.03
C LEU A 184 10.82 -0.71 1.33
N LEU A 185 12.10 -1.00 1.30
CA LEU A 185 12.90 -1.25 2.50
C LEU A 185 13.51 0.07 2.97
N TRP A 186 13.09 0.54 4.15
CA TRP A 186 13.54 1.80 4.71
C TRP A 186 14.66 1.62 5.72
N ASP A 187 15.76 2.35 5.54
CA ASP A 187 16.72 2.65 6.59
C ASP A 187 16.26 3.91 7.32
N VAL A 188 15.63 3.70 8.48
CA VAL A 188 15.02 4.79 9.27
C VAL A 188 16.06 5.79 9.73
N ALA A 189 17.25 5.35 10.15
CA ALA A 189 18.32 6.21 10.61
C ALA A 189 18.86 7.12 9.50
N LYS A 190 18.96 6.59 8.27
CA LYS A 190 19.39 7.34 7.09
C LYS A 190 18.27 8.07 6.39
N ARG A 191 17.00 7.75 6.72
CA ARG A 191 15.80 8.27 6.03
C ARG A 191 15.85 8.00 4.53
N LYS A 192 16.24 6.79 4.15
CA LYS A 192 16.36 6.35 2.76
C LYS A 192 15.66 5.02 2.56
N SER A 193 15.11 4.86 1.37
CA SER A 193 14.48 3.61 0.94
C SER A 193 15.24 2.97 -0.21
N GLU A 194 15.13 1.65 -0.26
CA GLU A 194 15.51 0.81 -1.40
C GLU A 194 14.26 0.08 -1.87
N TYR A 195 14.04 0.02 -3.18
CA TYR A 195 12.95 -0.76 -3.74
C TYR A 195 13.37 -2.20 -3.90
N ILE A 196 12.57 -3.10 -3.35
CA ILE A 196 12.76 -4.54 -3.47
C ILE A 196 11.61 -5.10 -4.29
N GLU A 197 11.91 -5.53 -5.51
CA GLU A 197 10.94 -6.18 -6.39
C GLU A 197 10.65 -7.60 -5.92
N ILE A 198 9.38 -8.00 -5.97
CA ILE A 198 8.93 -9.35 -5.68
C ILE A 198 8.61 -10.04 -7.00
N PRO A 199 9.38 -11.06 -7.40
CA PRO A 199 9.06 -11.85 -8.58
C PRO A 199 7.67 -12.49 -8.46
N ASN A 200 6.84 -12.34 -9.49
CA ASN A 200 5.50 -12.90 -9.53
C ASN A 200 5.22 -13.55 -10.88
N ASP A 201 4.79 -14.82 -10.87
CA ASP A 201 4.37 -15.53 -12.07
C ASP A 201 2.98 -15.09 -12.57
N TYR A 202 2.18 -14.42 -11.72
CA TYR A 202 0.86 -13.90 -12.07
C TYR A 202 0.98 -12.42 -12.48
N GLY A 203 0.15 -12.01 -13.42
CA GLY A 203 0.09 -10.60 -13.83
C GLY A 203 -1.03 -10.34 -14.83
N TYR A 204 -1.15 -9.09 -15.22
CA TYR A 204 -2.06 -8.62 -16.25
C TYR A 204 -1.23 -8.14 -17.44
N TYR A 205 -1.47 -8.68 -18.61
CA TYR A 205 -0.72 -8.32 -19.81
C TYR A 205 -1.66 -7.96 -20.95
N THR A 206 -1.35 -6.90 -21.68
CA THR A 206 -2.11 -6.50 -22.87
C THR A 206 -1.28 -6.74 -24.12
N ILE A 207 -1.84 -7.47 -25.08
CA ILE A 207 -1.24 -7.67 -26.40
C ILE A 207 -2.04 -6.85 -27.40
N ASP A 208 -1.35 -5.93 -28.07
CA ASP A 208 -1.91 -5.13 -29.15
C ASP A 208 -1.56 -5.77 -30.50
N ILE A 209 -2.55 -6.29 -31.19
CA ILE A 209 -2.43 -6.85 -32.52
C ILE A 209 -2.88 -5.78 -33.53
N ASP A 210 -1.99 -5.39 -34.41
CA ASP A 210 -2.27 -4.43 -35.48
C ASP A 210 -2.02 -5.05 -36.86
N ASP A 211 -2.96 -4.87 -37.78
CA ASP A 211 -2.88 -5.44 -39.14
C ASP A 211 -2.50 -6.95 -39.13
N GLY A 212 -3.11 -7.72 -38.21
CA GLY A 212 -2.88 -9.15 -38.05
C GLY A 212 -1.50 -9.54 -37.49
N LYS A 213 -0.66 -8.56 -37.09
CA LYS A 213 0.69 -8.81 -36.58
C LYS A 213 0.70 -8.90 -35.06
N VAL A 214 1.12 -10.03 -34.54
CA VAL A 214 1.32 -10.24 -33.11
C VAL A 214 2.73 -9.75 -32.75
N PRO A 215 2.86 -8.83 -31.79
CA PRO A 215 4.19 -8.35 -31.34
C PRO A 215 4.94 -9.46 -30.59
N ASP A 216 6.27 -9.33 -30.53
CA ASP A 216 7.06 -10.11 -29.57
C ASP A 216 6.75 -9.63 -28.15
N CYS A 217 6.51 -10.57 -27.24
CA CYS A 217 6.07 -10.31 -25.87
C CYS A 217 6.94 -11.06 -24.85
N PRO A 218 8.21 -10.74 -24.72
CA PRO A 218 9.17 -11.48 -23.87
C PRO A 218 8.84 -11.39 -22.39
N ASP A 219 8.11 -10.34 -21.95
CA ASP A 219 7.86 -10.04 -20.55
C ASP A 219 6.50 -10.56 -20.05
N ILE A 220 5.82 -11.41 -20.82
CA ILE A 220 4.54 -11.97 -20.37
C ILE A 220 4.76 -12.85 -19.14
N PRO A 221 4.10 -12.55 -17.99
CA PRO A 221 4.15 -13.43 -16.83
C PRO A 221 3.62 -14.83 -17.18
N LYS A 222 4.21 -15.89 -16.61
CA LYS A 222 3.85 -17.29 -16.92
C LYS A 222 2.36 -17.62 -16.74
N LYS A 223 1.71 -16.93 -15.81
CA LYS A 223 0.28 -17.09 -15.46
C LYS A 223 -0.46 -15.77 -15.64
N ALA A 224 -0.21 -15.09 -16.76
CA ALA A 224 -0.84 -13.81 -17.04
C ALA A 224 -2.34 -13.93 -17.34
N ARG A 225 -3.09 -12.94 -16.89
CA ARG A 225 -4.41 -12.61 -17.43
C ARG A 225 -4.22 -11.75 -18.67
N LEU A 226 -4.44 -12.35 -19.85
CA LEU A 226 -4.22 -11.67 -21.12
C LEU A 226 -5.44 -10.86 -21.51
N ARG A 227 -5.20 -9.63 -21.98
CA ARG A 227 -6.12 -8.83 -22.76
C ARG A 227 -5.55 -8.68 -24.16
N VAL A 228 -6.31 -9.08 -25.17
CA VAL A 228 -5.94 -8.88 -26.57
C VAL A 228 -6.76 -7.72 -27.12
N ARG A 229 -6.09 -6.72 -27.67
CA ARG A 229 -6.71 -5.63 -28.43
C ARG A 229 -6.33 -5.80 -29.90
N VAL A 230 -7.29 -5.69 -30.78
CA VAL A 230 -7.10 -5.89 -32.21
C VAL A 230 -7.52 -4.62 -32.95
N SER A 231 -6.65 -4.11 -33.81
CA SER A 231 -6.90 -2.95 -34.68
C SER A 231 -6.51 -3.27 -36.13
N ASN A 232 -7.13 -2.57 -37.07
CA ASN A 232 -6.84 -2.65 -38.50
C ASN A 232 -6.81 -4.11 -39.05
N THR A 233 -7.66 -4.99 -38.49
CA THR A 233 -7.67 -6.42 -38.79
C THR A 233 -9.09 -6.85 -39.11
N THR A 234 -9.27 -7.73 -40.09
CA THR A 234 -10.56 -8.36 -40.42
C THR A 234 -10.73 -9.69 -39.65
N PRO A 235 -11.97 -10.15 -39.38
CA PRO A 235 -12.21 -11.42 -38.68
C PRO A 235 -11.59 -12.65 -39.34
N SER A 236 -11.13 -12.53 -40.58
CA SER A 236 -10.48 -13.59 -41.35
C SER A 236 -8.97 -13.61 -41.29
N GLN A 237 -8.40 -12.66 -40.61
CA GLN A 237 -6.96 -12.56 -40.30
C GLN A 237 -6.70 -12.92 -38.84
#